data_4e35463a874fefd9fd9ad6d54467035f
#
_entry.id   4e35463a874fefd9fd9ad6d54467035f
#
_cell.length_a   1.000
_cell.length_b   1.000
_cell.length_c   1.000
_cell.angle_alpha   90.00
_cell.angle_beta   90.00
_cell.angle_gamma   90.00
#
_symmetry.space_group_name_H-M   'P 1'
#
loop_
_entity.id
_entity.type
_entity.pdbx_description
1 polymer ?
#
loop_
_entity_poly.entity_id
_entity_poly.type
_entity_poly.pdbx_seq_one_letter_code
_entity_poly.pdbx_strand_id
1 'polypeptide(L)'
;MRARLLSELLDRLEQREILYPILASYEIRSIASVYSPPVHLQQLRKAVVSKEELRTVEQLIRQVPARRLSLKPIEELSKKIRKWSRDEMQAFVLRFAGDFLRLHRDQRDAEHVASCMERIGLVTAEKARELSRLNNRLYECVLQDEAKPLHDNVLSHVIIKADVRGSTKMTQDLLSRGLSPASHFSLNLHEPVKKLLDRFDAKKVFIEGDAIILAIFETESTQSFARAVAKACILSRQILVVCNSYNDRAAAAQLPALELGIGVAFQGSAPTYWTDGESRIMISKALNLSDRLSGCAKLAKRLLAGQKSPFSVYQFLTALQGASAEELDEFLVRYNSNGIELNEEGFLKLSEEISLDTIDAKLELPWGKTDVTLHYGEVPMGDGVELLVLRKAMARELLPDGKIGAASSHPYYEVCTSQALHDLVAALIRSHQATPVRV
;
A
#
# COMPACT_ATOMS: atom_id res chain seq x y z
N MET A 1 25.78 4.55 21.36
CA MET A 1 24.47 4.18 20.79
C MET A 1 24.21 2.67 20.87
N ARG A 2 25.05 1.80 20.29
CA ARG A 2 24.84 0.34 20.24
C ARG A 2 24.68 -0.33 21.61
N ALA A 3 25.56 -0.03 22.57
CA ALA A 3 25.49 -0.58 23.94
C ALA A 3 24.23 -0.14 24.70
N ARG A 4 23.76 1.10 24.49
CA ARG A 4 22.53 1.60 25.10
C ARG A 4 21.30 0.87 24.57
N LEU A 5 21.22 0.63 23.25
CA LEU A 5 20.11 -0.12 22.64
C LEU A 5 20.08 -1.57 23.11
N LEU A 6 21.22 -2.22 23.25
CA LEU A 6 21.31 -3.58 23.79
C LEU A 6 20.86 -3.66 25.24
N SER A 7 21.26 -2.68 26.06
CA SER A 7 20.83 -2.61 27.46
C SER A 7 19.31 -2.40 27.54
N GLU A 8 18.75 -1.50 26.74
CA GLU A 8 17.32 -1.26 26.71
C GLU A 8 16.53 -2.48 26.22
N LEU A 9 17.05 -3.19 25.21
CA LEU A 9 16.44 -4.45 24.73
C LEU A 9 16.45 -5.50 25.84
N LEU A 10 17.57 -5.65 26.57
CA LEU A 10 17.69 -6.57 27.69
C LEU A 10 16.65 -6.27 28.77
N ASP A 11 16.53 -5.00 29.18
CA ASP A 11 15.55 -4.55 30.16
C ASP A 11 14.11 -4.85 29.75
N ARG A 12 13.77 -4.62 28.48
CA ARG A 12 12.44 -4.94 27.92
C ARG A 12 12.15 -6.45 27.89
N LEU A 13 13.15 -7.26 27.54
CA LEU A 13 13.00 -8.72 27.54
C LEU A 13 12.82 -9.26 28.98
N GLU A 14 13.50 -8.67 29.96
CA GLU A 14 13.37 -9.01 31.35
C GLU A 14 11.97 -8.63 31.90
N GLN A 15 11.51 -7.39 31.63
CA GLN A 15 10.19 -6.91 32.02
C GLN A 15 9.04 -7.76 31.43
N ARG A 16 9.26 -8.32 30.25
CA ARG A 16 8.30 -9.19 29.56
C ARG A 16 8.43 -10.67 29.94
N GLU A 17 9.32 -11.00 30.86
CA GLU A 17 9.62 -12.39 31.30
C GLU A 17 10.10 -13.32 30.16
N ILE A 18 10.60 -12.76 29.03
CA ILE A 18 11.07 -13.52 27.87
C ILE A 18 12.58 -13.79 27.92
N LEU A 19 13.32 -13.06 28.73
CA LEU A 19 14.78 -13.15 28.79
C LEU A 19 15.24 -14.58 29.16
N TYR A 20 14.81 -15.11 30.28
CA TYR A 20 15.21 -16.44 30.74
C TYR A 20 14.78 -17.56 29.79
N PRO A 21 13.57 -17.58 29.20
CA PRO A 21 13.25 -18.48 28.11
C PRO A 21 14.19 -18.45 26.92
N ILE A 22 14.68 -17.26 26.52
CA ILE A 22 15.69 -17.12 25.45
C ILE A 22 17.00 -17.75 25.89
N LEU A 23 17.52 -17.40 27.06
CA LEU A 23 18.77 -17.93 27.59
C LEU A 23 18.73 -19.46 27.72
N ALA A 24 17.63 -19.99 28.26
CA ALA A 24 17.40 -21.43 28.35
C ALA A 24 17.44 -22.13 26.98
N SER A 25 16.92 -21.51 25.94
CA SER A 25 16.87 -22.10 24.60
C SER A 25 18.24 -22.37 23.99
N TYR A 26 19.24 -21.58 24.35
CA TYR A 26 20.62 -21.78 23.89
C TYR A 26 21.38 -22.83 24.68
N GLU A 27 21.13 -22.94 25.99
CA GLU A 27 21.86 -23.84 26.88
C GLU A 27 21.24 -25.25 26.98
N ILE A 28 19.95 -25.38 26.69
CA ILE A 28 19.22 -26.65 26.86
C ILE A 28 19.80 -27.80 26.04
N ARG A 29 20.45 -27.50 24.91
CA ARG A 29 21.04 -28.53 24.04
C ARG A 29 22.08 -29.38 24.77
N SER A 30 22.77 -28.84 25.74
CA SER A 30 23.80 -29.55 26.52
C SER A 30 23.25 -30.69 27.33
N ILE A 31 21.96 -30.65 27.72
CA ILE A 31 21.30 -31.66 28.50
C ILE A 31 20.19 -32.43 27.74
N ALA A 32 19.84 -31.96 26.55
CA ALA A 32 18.69 -32.51 25.78
C ALA A 32 18.80 -34.02 25.51
N SER A 33 19.99 -34.51 25.16
CA SER A 33 20.24 -35.89 24.84
C SER A 33 20.01 -36.84 26.04
N VAL A 34 20.15 -36.35 27.27
CA VAL A 34 19.92 -37.12 28.49
C VAL A 34 18.44 -37.45 28.64
N TYR A 35 17.55 -36.53 28.28
CA TYR A 35 16.10 -36.64 28.50
C TYR A 35 15.29 -37.11 27.28
N SER A 36 15.89 -37.15 26.11
CA SER A 36 15.21 -37.61 24.88
C SER A 36 15.14 -39.16 24.89
N PRO A 37 14.03 -39.79 24.46
CA PRO A 37 12.82 -39.23 23.89
C PRO A 37 11.70 -38.89 24.90
N PRO A 38 11.72 -39.27 26.19
CA PRO A 38 10.55 -39.09 27.04
C PRO A 38 10.14 -37.64 27.29
N VAL A 39 11.08 -36.72 27.18
CA VAL A 39 10.80 -35.27 27.39
C VAL A 39 11.19 -34.47 26.16
N HIS A 40 10.25 -33.73 25.62
CA HIS A 40 10.49 -32.88 24.47
C HIS A 40 11.34 -31.64 24.83
N LEU A 41 12.12 -31.16 23.86
CA LEU A 41 13.02 -30.00 24.02
C LEU A 41 12.31 -28.76 24.58
N GLN A 42 11.07 -28.51 24.13
CA GLN A 42 10.27 -27.38 24.61
C GLN A 42 9.88 -27.52 26.08
N GLN A 43 9.54 -28.75 26.54
CA GLN A 43 9.22 -29.01 27.94
C GLN A 43 10.45 -28.82 28.81
N LEU A 44 11.61 -29.33 28.39
CA LEU A 44 12.88 -29.09 29.09
C LEU A 44 13.21 -27.60 29.20
N ARG A 45 13.01 -26.84 28.13
CA ARG A 45 13.25 -25.40 28.16
C ARG A 45 12.37 -24.68 29.17
N LYS A 46 11.09 -25.01 29.21
CA LYS A 46 10.15 -24.47 30.20
C LYS A 46 10.51 -24.87 31.63
N ALA A 47 10.92 -26.10 31.84
CA ALA A 47 11.32 -26.61 33.14
C ALA A 47 12.58 -25.92 33.73
N VAL A 48 13.51 -25.45 32.87
CA VAL A 48 14.66 -24.67 33.31
C VAL A 48 14.25 -23.32 33.90
N VAL A 49 13.15 -22.75 33.45
CA VAL A 49 12.68 -21.40 33.83
C VAL A 49 11.62 -21.43 34.91
N SER A 50 10.67 -22.41 34.83
CA SER A 50 9.50 -22.50 35.68
C SER A 50 9.56 -23.74 36.62
N LYS A 51 9.29 -23.50 37.92
CA LYS A 51 9.19 -24.60 38.92
C LYS A 51 7.98 -25.50 38.68
N GLU A 52 6.91 -24.97 38.12
CA GLU A 52 5.70 -25.72 37.79
C GLU A 52 5.98 -26.71 36.66
N GLU A 53 6.58 -26.23 35.60
CA GLU A 53 7.00 -27.05 34.46
C GLU A 53 8.07 -28.09 34.86
N LEU A 54 8.94 -27.76 35.80
CA LEU A 54 9.90 -28.74 36.37
C LEU A 54 9.18 -29.92 37.03
N ARG A 55 8.08 -29.69 37.78
CA ARG A 55 7.25 -30.74 38.36
C ARG A 55 6.58 -31.60 37.27
N THR A 56 6.13 -30.99 36.20
CA THR A 56 5.56 -31.72 35.05
C THR A 56 6.61 -32.65 34.43
N VAL A 57 7.84 -32.15 34.22
CA VAL A 57 8.94 -32.98 33.72
C VAL A 57 9.31 -34.08 34.71
N GLU A 58 9.29 -33.82 36.02
CA GLU A 58 9.50 -34.84 37.06
C GLU A 58 8.47 -35.99 36.96
N GLN A 59 7.19 -35.66 36.76
CA GLN A 59 6.14 -36.67 36.56
C GLN A 59 6.37 -37.51 35.30
N LEU A 60 6.76 -36.88 34.19
CA LEU A 60 7.09 -37.57 32.94
C LEU A 60 8.26 -38.54 33.12
N ILE A 61 9.32 -38.09 33.78
CA ILE A 61 10.53 -38.92 34.06
C ILE A 61 10.17 -40.14 34.94
N ARG A 62 9.30 -39.96 35.95
CA ARG A 62 8.85 -41.05 36.83
C ARG A 62 8.04 -42.12 36.08
N GLN A 63 7.41 -41.80 34.97
CA GLN A 63 6.67 -42.75 34.14
C GLN A 63 7.59 -43.62 33.25
N VAL A 64 8.89 -43.39 33.25
CA VAL A 64 9.87 -44.16 32.46
C VAL A 64 10.86 -44.89 33.39
N PRO A 65 10.44 -45.97 34.07
CA PRO A 65 11.25 -46.63 35.11
C PRO A 65 12.54 -47.27 34.59
N ALA A 66 12.65 -47.52 33.27
CA ALA A 66 13.84 -48.11 32.63
C ALA A 66 15.06 -47.18 32.61
N ARG A 67 14.87 -45.88 32.83
CA ARG A 67 15.96 -44.90 32.91
C ARG A 67 15.85 -44.12 34.22
N ARG A 68 16.85 -44.27 35.08
CA ARG A 68 16.97 -43.43 36.31
C ARG A 68 17.41 -42.00 35.91
N LEU A 69 16.50 -41.22 35.35
CA LEU A 69 16.76 -39.82 35.00
C LEU A 69 16.65 -38.94 36.24
N SER A 70 17.63 -38.07 36.45
CA SER A 70 17.68 -37.13 37.57
C SER A 70 17.29 -35.74 37.12
N LEU A 71 16.61 -34.94 37.94
CA LEU A 71 16.32 -33.52 37.70
C LEU A 71 17.55 -32.60 37.86
N LYS A 72 18.62 -33.15 38.49
CA LYS A 72 19.80 -32.38 38.85
C LYS A 72 20.43 -31.55 37.68
N PRO A 73 20.58 -32.11 36.47
CA PRO A 73 21.10 -31.34 35.35
C PRO A 73 20.21 -30.12 34.97
N ILE A 74 18.89 -30.22 35.05
CA ILE A 74 17.95 -29.15 34.79
C ILE A 74 18.07 -28.04 35.83
N GLU A 75 18.16 -28.44 37.12
CA GLU A 75 18.30 -27.52 38.24
C GLU A 75 19.66 -26.78 38.20
N GLU A 76 20.74 -27.52 37.89
CA GLU A 76 22.09 -26.93 37.71
C GLU A 76 22.11 -25.91 36.57
N LEU A 77 21.47 -26.24 35.46
CA LEU A 77 21.35 -25.33 34.33
C LEU A 77 20.53 -24.09 34.70
N SER A 78 19.41 -24.25 35.41
CA SER A 78 18.60 -23.14 35.93
C SER A 78 19.42 -22.23 36.83
N LYS A 79 20.21 -22.80 37.77
CA LYS A 79 21.11 -22.04 38.65
C LYS A 79 22.24 -21.32 37.88
N LYS A 80 22.79 -21.97 36.84
CA LYS A 80 23.82 -21.41 35.99
C LYS A 80 23.33 -20.14 35.27
N ILE A 81 22.18 -20.25 34.61
CA ILE A 81 21.59 -19.14 33.83
C ILE A 81 21.25 -17.94 34.74
N ARG A 82 20.75 -18.18 35.93
CA ARG A 82 20.41 -17.13 36.89
C ARG A 82 21.62 -16.41 37.50
N LYS A 83 22.82 -17.01 37.40
CA LYS A 83 24.07 -16.44 37.89
C LYS A 83 24.84 -15.65 36.85
N TRP A 84 24.38 -15.64 35.61
CA TRP A 84 25.07 -14.90 34.57
C TRP A 84 25.11 -13.40 34.86
N SER A 85 26.21 -12.81 34.54
CA SER A 85 26.42 -11.37 34.57
C SER A 85 25.59 -10.68 33.49
N ARG A 86 25.37 -9.38 33.67
CA ARG A 86 24.64 -8.59 32.67
C ARG A 86 25.34 -8.60 31.30
N ASP A 87 26.67 -8.63 31.26
CA ASP A 87 27.45 -8.68 30.03
C ASP A 87 27.26 -10.04 29.29
N GLU A 88 27.25 -11.14 30.04
CA GLU A 88 26.96 -12.46 29.47
C GLU A 88 25.53 -12.51 28.89
N MET A 89 24.56 -11.99 29.62
CA MET A 89 23.18 -11.91 29.14
C MET A 89 23.07 -11.04 27.86
N GLN A 90 23.79 -9.92 27.80
CA GLN A 90 23.82 -9.07 26.60
C GLN A 90 24.42 -9.80 25.39
N ALA A 91 25.49 -10.58 25.58
CA ALA A 91 26.09 -11.39 24.53
C ALA A 91 25.08 -12.41 23.94
N PHE A 92 24.29 -13.08 24.80
CA PHE A 92 23.25 -13.99 24.37
C PHE A 92 22.08 -13.29 23.68
N VAL A 93 21.65 -12.12 24.18
CA VAL A 93 20.59 -11.32 23.54
C VAL A 93 21.06 -10.82 22.16
N LEU A 94 22.33 -10.42 22.02
CA LEU A 94 22.88 -10.05 20.71
C LEU A 94 22.90 -11.24 19.75
N ARG A 95 23.29 -12.43 20.24
CA ARG A 95 23.23 -13.65 19.44
C ARG A 95 21.80 -13.99 19.03
N PHE A 96 20.87 -13.91 19.97
CA PHE A 96 19.44 -14.13 19.69
C PHE A 96 18.90 -13.15 18.63
N ALA A 97 19.23 -11.86 18.75
CA ALA A 97 18.83 -10.88 17.74
C ALA A 97 19.40 -11.22 16.36
N GLY A 98 20.66 -11.65 16.30
CA GLY A 98 21.29 -12.11 15.06
C GLY A 98 20.61 -13.36 14.47
N ASP A 99 20.30 -14.35 15.30
CA ASP A 99 19.65 -15.59 14.88
C ASP A 99 18.19 -15.31 14.45
N PHE A 100 17.50 -14.42 15.15
CA PHE A 100 16.14 -13.97 14.80
C PHE A 100 16.10 -13.26 13.43
N LEU A 101 17.03 -12.33 13.20
CA LEU A 101 17.13 -11.64 11.90
C LEU A 101 17.48 -12.61 10.76
N ARG A 102 18.37 -13.58 11.02
CA ARG A 102 18.66 -14.65 10.04
C ARG A 102 17.43 -15.48 9.73
N LEU A 103 16.70 -15.92 10.76
CA LEU A 103 15.48 -16.71 10.57
C LEU A 103 14.48 -15.96 9.69
N HIS A 104 14.22 -14.69 9.97
CA HIS A 104 13.31 -13.88 9.15
C HIS A 104 13.79 -13.68 7.72
N ARG A 105 15.09 -13.47 7.53
CA ARG A 105 15.67 -13.40 6.18
C ARG A 105 15.48 -14.72 5.45
N ASP A 106 15.87 -15.83 6.08
CA ASP A 106 15.84 -17.16 5.48
C ASP A 106 14.37 -17.59 5.19
N GLN A 107 13.43 -17.21 6.05
CA GLN A 107 11.99 -17.42 5.80
C GLN A 107 11.52 -16.63 4.59
N ARG A 108 11.83 -15.34 4.51
CA ARG A 108 11.48 -14.51 3.34
C ARG A 108 12.11 -15.03 2.07
N ASP A 109 13.38 -15.44 2.14
CA ASP A 109 14.08 -15.99 0.99
C ASP A 109 13.45 -17.33 0.55
N ALA A 110 13.02 -18.18 1.50
CA ALA A 110 12.29 -19.42 1.21
C ALA A 110 10.90 -19.14 0.60
N GLU A 111 10.16 -18.16 1.12
CA GLU A 111 8.88 -17.72 0.55
C GLU A 111 9.07 -17.18 -0.87
N HIS A 112 10.14 -16.40 -1.09
CA HIS A 112 10.46 -15.91 -2.43
C HIS A 112 10.79 -17.05 -3.40
N VAL A 113 11.63 -18.02 -2.98
CA VAL A 113 11.93 -19.20 -3.79
C VAL A 113 10.66 -20.02 -4.07
N ALA A 114 9.83 -20.27 -3.06
CA ALA A 114 8.55 -20.97 -3.24
C ALA A 114 7.66 -20.25 -4.25
N SER A 115 7.51 -18.93 -4.14
CA SER A 115 6.75 -18.12 -5.09
C SER A 115 7.35 -18.17 -6.51
N CYS A 116 8.67 -18.17 -6.64
CA CYS A 116 9.31 -18.34 -7.94
C CYS A 116 9.06 -19.74 -8.53
N MET A 117 9.11 -20.78 -7.69
CA MET A 117 8.83 -22.16 -8.11
C MET A 117 7.36 -22.38 -8.51
N GLU A 118 6.41 -21.76 -7.80
CA GLU A 118 5.00 -21.80 -8.16
C GLU A 118 4.72 -21.15 -9.53
N ARG A 119 5.57 -20.22 -9.94
CA ARG A 119 5.50 -19.58 -11.28
C ARG A 119 6.07 -20.45 -12.40
N ILE A 120 6.72 -21.56 -12.09
CA ILE A 120 7.26 -22.51 -13.06
C ILE A 120 6.23 -23.61 -13.28
N GLY A 121 5.61 -23.64 -14.45
CA GLY A 121 4.71 -24.71 -14.86
C GLY A 121 5.41 -25.73 -15.75
N LEU A 122 5.11 -27.00 -15.57
CA LEU A 122 5.56 -28.04 -16.51
C LEU A 122 4.73 -27.97 -17.79
N VAL A 123 5.40 -28.01 -18.94
CA VAL A 123 4.74 -28.09 -20.24
C VAL A 123 4.20 -29.51 -20.43
N THR A 124 2.90 -29.68 -20.23
CA THR A 124 2.23 -30.99 -20.37
C THR A 124 1.70 -31.26 -21.78
N ALA A 125 1.46 -30.22 -22.59
CA ALA A 125 0.97 -30.34 -23.93
C ALA A 125 2.06 -30.89 -24.88
N GLU A 126 1.86 -32.10 -25.47
CA GLU A 126 2.84 -32.76 -26.34
C GLU A 126 3.26 -31.87 -27.52
N LYS A 127 2.30 -31.17 -28.15
CA LYS A 127 2.55 -30.24 -29.25
C LYS A 127 3.49 -29.07 -28.85
N ALA A 128 3.38 -28.58 -27.63
CA ALA A 128 4.27 -27.53 -27.13
C ALA A 128 5.67 -28.04 -26.84
N ARG A 129 5.78 -29.31 -26.36
CA ARG A 129 7.06 -29.99 -26.13
C ARG A 129 7.77 -30.27 -27.45
N GLU A 130 7.01 -30.68 -28.48
CA GLU A 130 7.54 -30.95 -29.82
C GLU A 130 8.06 -29.67 -30.49
N LEU A 131 7.31 -28.56 -30.42
CA LEU A 131 7.74 -27.24 -30.87
C LEU A 131 8.99 -26.74 -30.13
N SER A 132 9.08 -27.00 -28.85
CA SER A 132 10.24 -26.67 -28.02
C SER A 132 11.48 -27.43 -28.48
N ARG A 133 11.35 -28.72 -28.79
CA ARG A 133 12.45 -29.56 -29.33
C ARG A 133 12.89 -29.10 -30.73
N LEU A 134 11.92 -28.80 -31.60
CA LEU A 134 12.18 -28.31 -32.96
C LEU A 134 12.94 -26.98 -32.97
N ASN A 135 12.68 -26.12 -31.98
CA ASN A 135 13.36 -24.84 -31.85
C ASN A 135 14.66 -24.88 -31.03
N ASN A 136 15.15 -26.06 -30.69
CA ASN A 136 16.36 -26.25 -29.88
C ASN A 136 16.34 -25.51 -28.54
N ARG A 137 15.15 -25.33 -27.96
CA ARG A 137 14.94 -24.69 -26.68
C ARG A 137 14.46 -25.75 -25.69
N LEU A 138 15.14 -25.87 -24.54
CA LEU A 138 14.78 -26.80 -23.47
C LEU A 138 13.63 -26.20 -22.64
N TYR A 139 12.41 -26.20 -23.16
CA TYR A 139 11.22 -25.78 -22.42
C TYR A 139 10.45 -26.99 -21.91
N GLU A 140 11.00 -27.68 -20.94
CA GLU A 140 10.22 -28.58 -20.10
C GLU A 140 9.40 -27.80 -19.07
N CYS A 141 9.79 -26.54 -18.81
CA CYS A 141 9.12 -25.62 -17.91
C CYS A 141 8.85 -24.29 -18.62
N VAL A 142 7.70 -23.70 -18.36
CA VAL A 142 7.37 -22.33 -18.75
C VAL A 142 7.17 -21.50 -17.49
N LEU A 143 7.62 -20.25 -17.53
CA LEU A 143 7.25 -19.28 -16.49
C LEU A 143 5.74 -19.05 -16.56
N GLN A 144 5.13 -18.79 -15.42
CA GLN A 144 3.69 -18.55 -15.33
C GLN A 144 3.23 -17.37 -16.22
N ASP A 145 4.12 -16.41 -16.46
CA ASP A 145 3.88 -15.29 -17.36
C ASP A 145 3.93 -15.68 -18.85
N GLU A 146 4.56 -16.81 -19.18
CA GLU A 146 4.64 -17.39 -20.54
C GLU A 146 3.55 -18.44 -20.77
N ALA A 147 3.12 -19.14 -19.73
CA ALA A 147 1.88 -19.91 -19.78
C ALA A 147 0.74 -18.92 -19.92
N LYS A 148 -0.15 -19.09 -20.92
CA LYS A 148 -1.40 -18.30 -20.98
C LYS A 148 -2.01 -18.37 -19.60
N PRO A 149 -2.24 -17.24 -18.92
CA PRO A 149 -2.56 -17.25 -17.51
C PRO A 149 -3.80 -18.09 -17.26
N LEU A 150 -3.62 -19.23 -16.63
CA LEU A 150 -4.63 -19.82 -15.79
C LEU A 150 -4.92 -18.71 -14.77
N HIS A 151 -6.14 -18.21 -14.80
CA HIS A 151 -6.69 -17.12 -14.03
C HIS A 151 -5.81 -16.77 -12.82
N ASP A 152 -5.07 -15.66 -12.92
CA ASP A 152 -4.48 -15.04 -11.73
C ASP A 152 -5.64 -14.91 -10.75
N ASN A 153 -5.53 -15.47 -9.55
CA ASN A 153 -6.54 -15.34 -8.51
C ASN A 153 -6.55 -13.89 -8.01
N VAL A 154 -6.91 -12.99 -8.90
CA VAL A 154 -7.10 -11.58 -8.57
C VAL A 154 -8.36 -11.50 -7.73
N LEU A 155 -8.23 -10.98 -6.52
CA LEU A 155 -9.32 -10.82 -5.56
C LEU A 155 -9.98 -9.46 -5.72
N SER A 156 -9.17 -8.42 -5.92
CA SER A 156 -9.61 -7.04 -6.04
C SER A 156 -8.63 -6.24 -6.90
N HIS A 157 -9.03 -5.05 -7.29
CA HIS A 157 -8.16 -4.18 -8.08
C HIS A 157 -8.48 -2.70 -7.90
N VAL A 158 -7.47 -1.88 -8.16
CA VAL A 158 -7.59 -0.42 -8.21
C VAL A 158 -7.28 0.04 -9.62
N ILE A 159 -8.13 0.90 -10.17
CA ILE A 159 -7.89 1.58 -11.44
C ILE A 159 -7.54 3.03 -11.17
N ILE A 160 -6.51 3.50 -11.83
CA ILE A 160 -6.09 4.90 -11.88
C ILE A 160 -6.27 5.38 -13.31
N LYS A 161 -7.11 6.39 -13.54
CA LYS A 161 -7.19 7.10 -14.83
C LYS A 161 -6.66 8.51 -14.64
N ALA A 162 -5.61 8.85 -15.36
CA ALA A 162 -5.08 10.21 -15.45
C ALA A 162 -5.40 10.79 -16.83
N ASP A 163 -6.25 11.80 -16.84
CA ASP A 163 -6.81 12.41 -18.05
C ASP A 163 -6.28 13.82 -18.24
N VAL A 164 -5.79 14.14 -19.46
CA VAL A 164 -5.20 15.46 -19.79
C VAL A 164 -6.31 16.47 -20.08
N ARG A 165 -6.26 17.59 -19.40
CA ARG A 165 -7.22 18.68 -19.59
C ARG A 165 -6.93 19.50 -20.83
N GLY A 166 -7.97 19.71 -21.65
CA GLY A 166 -7.85 20.55 -22.83
C GLY A 166 -6.91 20.00 -23.91
N SER A 167 -6.73 18.69 -23.94
CA SER A 167 -5.86 17.96 -24.88
C SER A 167 -6.11 18.32 -26.33
N THR A 168 -7.37 18.50 -26.76
CA THR A 168 -7.72 18.93 -28.12
C THR A 168 -7.07 20.27 -28.48
N LYS A 169 -7.16 21.27 -27.57
CA LYS A 169 -6.53 22.58 -27.79
C LYS A 169 -5.01 22.48 -27.79
N MET A 170 -4.47 21.68 -26.85
CA MET A 170 -3.04 21.43 -26.77
C MET A 170 -2.52 20.73 -28.01
N THR A 171 -3.23 19.73 -28.52
CA THR A 171 -2.91 19.05 -29.79
C THR A 171 -2.85 20.04 -30.96
N GLN A 172 -3.84 20.93 -31.07
CA GLN A 172 -3.85 21.96 -32.12
C GLN A 172 -2.68 22.96 -32.00
N ASP A 173 -2.34 23.38 -30.78
CA ASP A 173 -1.22 24.29 -30.54
C ASP A 173 0.12 23.63 -30.87
N LEU A 174 0.33 22.36 -30.47
CA LEU A 174 1.52 21.59 -30.83
C LEU A 174 1.67 21.44 -32.36
N LEU A 175 0.59 21.07 -33.05
CA LEU A 175 0.59 20.93 -34.51
C LEU A 175 0.90 22.25 -35.20
N SER A 176 0.35 23.40 -34.75
CA SER A 176 0.62 24.72 -35.31
C SER A 176 2.11 25.11 -35.17
N ARG A 177 2.83 24.53 -34.22
CA ARG A 177 4.28 24.73 -34.02
C ARG A 177 5.14 23.67 -34.70
N GLY A 178 4.55 22.78 -35.51
CA GLY A 178 5.25 21.69 -36.19
C GLY A 178 5.71 20.57 -35.28
N LEU A 179 5.15 20.46 -34.07
CA LEU A 179 5.45 19.40 -33.09
C LEU A 179 4.46 18.26 -33.23
N SER A 180 4.92 17.00 -33.03
CA SER A 180 4.07 15.83 -33.01
C SER A 180 3.41 15.68 -31.63
N PRO A 181 2.08 15.77 -31.49
CA PRO A 181 1.39 15.57 -30.22
C PRO A 181 1.66 14.19 -29.61
N ALA A 182 1.66 13.15 -30.43
CA ALA A 182 1.92 11.78 -29.96
C ALA A 182 3.31 11.64 -29.33
N SER A 183 4.35 12.15 -30.00
CA SER A 183 5.70 12.16 -29.44
C SER A 183 5.80 13.03 -28.19
N HIS A 184 5.08 14.17 -28.19
CA HIS A 184 5.08 15.09 -27.07
C HIS A 184 4.49 14.46 -25.80
N PHE A 185 3.31 13.85 -25.88
CA PHE A 185 2.71 13.13 -24.74
C PHE A 185 3.53 11.93 -24.33
N SER A 186 4.04 11.16 -25.29
CA SER A 186 4.87 9.98 -25.00
C SER A 186 6.10 10.36 -24.17
N LEU A 187 6.89 11.33 -24.61
CA LEU A 187 8.16 11.69 -23.97
C LEU A 187 7.98 12.44 -22.66
N ASN A 188 6.93 13.25 -22.54
CA ASN A 188 6.78 14.16 -21.40
C ASN A 188 5.83 13.64 -20.31
N LEU A 189 4.96 12.68 -20.62
CA LEU A 189 4.01 12.11 -19.68
C LEU A 189 4.12 10.59 -19.62
N HIS A 190 3.94 9.87 -20.73
CA HIS A 190 3.81 8.41 -20.69
C HIS A 190 5.09 7.71 -20.27
N GLU A 191 6.25 8.07 -20.87
CA GLU A 191 7.52 7.41 -20.51
C GLU A 191 8.00 7.73 -19.08
N PRO A 192 7.90 8.98 -18.57
CA PRO A 192 8.17 9.25 -17.16
C PRO A 192 7.25 8.47 -16.20
N VAL A 193 5.95 8.40 -16.49
CA VAL A 193 5.00 7.63 -15.67
C VAL A 193 5.32 6.13 -15.70
N LYS A 194 5.66 5.58 -16.87
CA LYS A 194 6.04 4.17 -17.01
C LYS A 194 7.19 3.78 -16.08
N LYS A 195 8.15 4.67 -15.86
CA LYS A 195 9.28 4.42 -14.95
C LYS A 195 8.90 4.31 -13.48
N LEU A 196 7.70 4.76 -13.12
CA LEU A 196 7.19 4.68 -11.75
C LEU A 196 6.49 3.34 -11.47
N LEU A 197 5.98 2.65 -12.51
CA LEU A 197 5.03 1.55 -12.34
C LEU A 197 5.56 0.41 -11.48
N ASP A 198 6.80 -0.02 -11.69
CA ASP A 198 7.40 -1.15 -10.96
C ASP A 198 7.50 -0.89 -9.44
N ARG A 199 7.75 0.38 -9.05
CA ARG A 199 7.80 0.78 -7.64
C ARG A 199 6.47 0.60 -6.91
N PHE A 200 5.36 0.65 -7.65
CA PHE A 200 4.00 0.61 -7.11
C PHE A 200 3.24 -0.67 -7.45
N ASP A 201 3.89 -1.66 -8.03
CA ASP A 201 3.27 -2.88 -8.56
C ASP A 201 2.12 -2.58 -9.55
N ALA A 202 2.20 -1.42 -10.22
CA ALA A 202 1.18 -0.96 -11.14
C ALA A 202 1.42 -1.50 -12.55
N LYS A 203 0.35 -1.88 -13.22
CA LYS A 203 0.37 -2.32 -14.63
C LYS A 203 -0.36 -1.31 -15.50
N LYS A 204 0.19 -1.05 -16.68
CA LYS A 204 -0.52 -0.27 -17.70
C LYS A 204 -1.63 -1.13 -18.28
N VAL A 205 -2.87 -0.66 -18.21
CA VAL A 205 -4.02 -1.34 -18.83
C VAL A 205 -4.08 -0.96 -20.31
N PHE A 206 -4.25 0.32 -20.60
CA PHE A 206 -4.17 0.88 -21.96
C PHE A 206 -3.97 2.40 -21.93
N ILE A 207 -3.79 2.98 -23.11
CA ILE A 207 -3.76 4.43 -23.33
C ILE A 207 -4.96 4.76 -24.19
N GLU A 208 -5.81 5.67 -23.72
CA GLU A 208 -6.98 6.15 -24.44
C GLU A 208 -6.74 7.60 -24.86
N GLY A 209 -6.27 7.79 -26.09
CA GLY A 209 -5.90 9.11 -26.57
C GLY A 209 -4.75 9.73 -25.78
N ASP A 210 -5.08 10.68 -24.93
CA ASP A 210 -4.18 11.40 -24.01
C ASP A 210 -4.27 10.93 -22.56
N ALA A 211 -5.21 10.04 -22.24
CA ALA A 211 -5.36 9.47 -20.90
C ALA A 211 -4.51 8.23 -20.70
N ILE A 212 -3.96 8.09 -19.49
CA ILE A 212 -3.24 6.88 -19.03
C ILE A 212 -4.14 6.12 -18.08
N ILE A 213 -4.33 4.83 -18.33
CA ILE A 213 -5.09 3.94 -17.46
C ILE A 213 -4.15 2.88 -16.90
N LEU A 214 -4.06 2.85 -15.58
CA LEU A 214 -3.22 1.95 -14.81
C LEU A 214 -4.08 1.10 -13.89
N ALA A 215 -3.58 -0.09 -13.52
CA ALA A 215 -4.21 -0.96 -12.54
C ALA A 215 -3.19 -1.47 -11.53
N ILE A 216 -3.62 -1.61 -10.28
CA ILE A 216 -2.93 -2.36 -9.23
C ILE A 216 -3.85 -3.49 -8.82
N PHE A 217 -3.36 -4.72 -8.84
CA PHE A 217 -4.13 -5.92 -8.52
C PHE A 217 -3.75 -6.45 -7.16
N GLU A 218 -4.74 -6.86 -6.38
CA GLU A 218 -4.55 -7.70 -5.20
C GLU A 218 -4.85 -9.14 -5.57
N THR A 219 -3.92 -10.02 -5.28
CA THR A 219 -4.05 -11.47 -5.48
C THR A 219 -4.11 -12.18 -4.13
N GLU A 220 -4.47 -13.45 -4.10
CA GLU A 220 -4.43 -14.26 -2.88
C GLU A 220 -3.07 -14.20 -2.17
N SER A 221 -1.98 -14.15 -2.93
CA SER A 221 -0.62 -14.09 -2.40
C SER A 221 -0.22 -12.71 -1.85
N THR A 222 -0.89 -11.63 -2.29
CA THR A 222 -0.51 -10.25 -1.92
C THR A 222 -1.49 -9.55 -1.00
N GLN A 223 -2.70 -10.06 -0.82
CA GLN A 223 -3.82 -9.41 -0.12
C GLN A 223 -3.45 -8.83 1.26
N SER A 224 -2.61 -9.52 2.04
CA SER A 224 -2.26 -9.10 3.40
C SER A 224 -1.28 -7.92 3.47
N PHE A 225 -0.63 -7.54 2.37
CA PHE A 225 0.42 -6.51 2.34
C PHE A 225 0.43 -5.64 1.09
N ALA A 226 -0.48 -5.84 0.16
CA ALA A 226 -0.48 -5.14 -1.13
C ALA A 226 -0.64 -3.63 -0.98
N ARG A 227 -1.50 -3.17 -0.06
CA ARG A 227 -1.84 -1.75 0.11
C ARG A 227 -2.11 -1.08 -1.24
N ALA A 228 -2.96 -1.72 -2.04
CA ALA A 228 -3.18 -1.35 -3.43
C ALA A 228 -3.76 0.07 -3.57
N VAL A 229 -4.69 0.45 -2.69
CA VAL A 229 -5.30 1.79 -2.71
C VAL A 229 -4.30 2.85 -2.24
N ALA A 230 -3.55 2.58 -1.16
CA ALA A 230 -2.53 3.49 -0.67
C ALA A 230 -1.45 3.75 -1.74
N LYS A 231 -0.95 2.68 -2.38
CA LYS A 231 -0.01 2.77 -3.51
C LYS A 231 -0.60 3.56 -4.68
N ALA A 232 -1.86 3.34 -5.02
CA ALA A 232 -2.54 4.07 -6.09
C ALA A 232 -2.63 5.57 -5.80
N CYS A 233 -2.93 5.95 -4.56
CA CYS A 233 -2.98 7.35 -4.13
C CYS A 233 -1.59 8.01 -4.23
N ILE A 234 -0.53 7.33 -3.75
CA ILE A 234 0.84 7.86 -3.85
C ILE A 234 1.31 7.93 -5.31
N LEU A 235 1.07 6.87 -6.11
CA LEU A 235 1.40 6.88 -7.54
C LEU A 235 0.70 8.05 -8.26
N SER A 236 -0.57 8.30 -7.97
CA SER A 236 -1.32 9.42 -8.53
C SER A 236 -0.69 10.77 -8.19
N ARG A 237 -0.21 10.96 -6.94
CA ARG A 237 0.57 12.15 -6.57
C ARG A 237 1.88 12.24 -7.34
N GLN A 238 2.60 11.14 -7.52
CA GLN A 238 3.85 11.12 -8.29
C GLN A 238 3.61 11.44 -9.78
N ILE A 239 2.49 11.03 -10.35
CA ILE A 239 2.08 11.43 -11.71
C ILE A 239 1.91 12.95 -11.81
N LEU A 240 1.29 13.59 -10.81
CA LEU A 240 1.19 15.06 -10.77
C LEU A 240 2.55 15.74 -10.58
N VAL A 241 3.48 15.15 -9.85
CA VAL A 241 4.87 15.65 -9.74
C VAL A 241 5.57 15.60 -11.11
N VAL A 242 5.40 14.52 -11.87
CA VAL A 242 5.89 14.42 -13.25
C VAL A 242 5.30 15.54 -14.13
N CYS A 243 3.99 15.77 -14.01
CA CYS A 243 3.29 16.83 -14.74
C CYS A 243 3.84 18.22 -14.38
N ASN A 244 4.02 18.52 -13.09
CA ASN A 244 4.58 19.79 -12.63
C ASN A 244 6.02 19.99 -13.13
N SER A 245 6.87 18.96 -13.06
CA SER A 245 8.24 19.00 -13.58
C SER A 245 8.30 19.24 -15.10
N TYR A 246 7.31 18.76 -15.84
CA TYR A 246 7.15 19.10 -17.23
C TYR A 246 6.76 20.57 -17.37
N ASN A 247 5.77 21.06 -16.62
CA ASN A 247 5.25 22.43 -16.70
C ASN A 247 6.34 23.47 -16.45
N ASP A 248 7.24 23.24 -15.51
CA ASP A 248 8.39 24.12 -15.23
C ASP A 248 9.29 24.26 -16.47
N ARG A 249 9.55 23.15 -17.17
CA ARG A 249 10.34 23.15 -18.39
C ARG A 249 9.58 23.74 -19.58
N ALA A 250 8.29 23.45 -19.69
CA ALA A 250 7.42 23.93 -20.75
C ALA A 250 7.27 25.45 -20.71
N ALA A 251 7.17 26.03 -19.52
CA ALA A 251 7.10 27.48 -19.33
C ALA A 251 8.33 28.22 -19.95
N ALA A 252 9.54 27.68 -19.73
CA ALA A 252 10.77 28.20 -20.27
C ALA A 252 10.81 28.10 -21.83
N ALA A 253 10.14 27.08 -22.39
CA ALA A 253 10.06 26.84 -23.84
C ALA A 253 8.79 27.44 -24.48
N GLN A 254 7.98 28.17 -23.72
CA GLN A 254 6.66 28.70 -24.13
C GLN A 254 5.72 27.62 -24.69
N LEU A 255 5.84 26.39 -24.23
CA LEU A 255 4.96 25.29 -24.57
C LEU A 255 3.71 25.28 -23.66
N PRO A 256 2.60 24.71 -24.14
CA PRO A 256 1.39 24.64 -23.34
C PRO A 256 1.61 23.77 -22.08
N ALA A 257 1.10 24.24 -20.95
CA ALA A 257 1.14 23.49 -19.69
C ALA A 257 0.20 22.29 -19.72
N LEU A 258 0.61 21.20 -19.09
CA LEU A 258 -0.24 20.03 -18.81
C LEU A 258 -1.04 20.25 -17.53
N GLU A 259 -2.30 19.94 -17.58
CA GLU A 259 -3.22 19.90 -16.46
C GLU A 259 -3.90 18.53 -16.46
N LEU A 260 -3.89 17.83 -15.33
CA LEU A 260 -4.44 16.50 -15.23
C LEU A 260 -5.66 16.45 -14.29
N GLY A 261 -6.60 15.54 -14.56
CA GLY A 261 -7.56 15.07 -13.58
C GLY A 261 -7.33 13.59 -13.34
N ILE A 262 -7.20 13.18 -12.09
CA ILE A 262 -6.95 11.78 -11.76
C ILE A 262 -8.13 11.22 -10.98
N GLY A 263 -8.67 10.09 -11.47
CA GLY A 263 -9.66 9.28 -10.78
C GLY A 263 -9.03 7.97 -10.31
N VAL A 264 -9.20 7.66 -9.03
CA VAL A 264 -8.77 6.40 -8.40
C VAL A 264 -10.00 5.65 -7.94
N ALA A 265 -10.23 4.46 -8.48
CA ALA A 265 -11.39 3.64 -8.13
C ALA A 265 -10.96 2.22 -7.74
N PHE A 266 -11.32 1.82 -6.52
CA PHE A 266 -11.18 0.45 -6.03
C PHE A 266 -12.45 -0.33 -6.31
N GLN A 267 -12.29 -1.61 -6.60
CA GLN A 267 -13.35 -2.60 -6.69
C GLN A 267 -12.93 -3.88 -5.97
N GLY A 268 -13.73 -4.32 -4.99
CA GLY A 268 -13.50 -5.51 -4.16
C GLY A 268 -13.77 -6.84 -4.86
N SER A 269 -13.60 -6.89 -6.19
CA SER A 269 -13.71 -8.11 -6.98
C SER A 269 -12.73 -8.09 -8.15
N ALA A 270 -12.46 -9.26 -8.74
CA ALA A 270 -11.65 -9.36 -9.94
C ALA A 270 -12.31 -8.64 -11.13
N PRO A 271 -11.52 -8.06 -12.05
CA PRO A 271 -12.05 -7.60 -13.32
C PRO A 271 -12.41 -8.78 -14.21
N THR A 272 -13.34 -8.57 -15.13
CA THR A 272 -13.60 -9.51 -16.21
C THR A 272 -12.82 -9.12 -17.45
N TYR A 273 -12.58 -10.10 -18.33
CA TYR A 273 -11.85 -9.85 -19.57
C TYR A 273 -12.61 -10.39 -20.75
N TRP A 274 -12.72 -9.59 -21.76
CA TRP A 274 -13.14 -10.04 -23.08
C TRP A 274 -11.89 -10.22 -23.94
N THR A 275 -11.83 -11.33 -24.68
CA THR A 275 -10.68 -11.64 -25.56
C THR A 275 -11.10 -11.40 -27.01
N ASP A 276 -10.37 -10.52 -27.68
CA ASP A 276 -10.50 -10.25 -29.10
C ASP A 276 -9.17 -10.60 -29.79
N GLY A 277 -9.13 -11.76 -30.42
CA GLY A 277 -7.90 -12.33 -30.97
C GLY A 277 -6.86 -12.59 -29.88
N GLU A 278 -5.72 -11.91 -29.97
CA GLU A 278 -4.65 -11.96 -28.96
C GLU A 278 -4.78 -10.86 -27.88
N SER A 279 -5.69 -9.92 -28.08
CA SER A 279 -5.90 -8.78 -27.18
C SER A 279 -6.90 -9.13 -26.09
N ARG A 280 -6.55 -8.80 -24.84
CA ARG A 280 -7.45 -8.91 -23.66
C ARG A 280 -7.95 -7.53 -23.28
N ILE A 281 -9.24 -7.32 -23.33
CA ILE A 281 -9.90 -6.07 -22.96
C ILE A 281 -10.49 -6.23 -21.57
N MET A 282 -10.02 -5.40 -20.64
CA MET A 282 -10.54 -5.39 -19.27
C MET A 282 -11.90 -4.73 -19.21
N ILE A 283 -12.82 -5.38 -18.54
CA ILE A 283 -14.16 -4.85 -18.21
C ILE A 283 -14.26 -4.79 -16.68
N SER A 284 -14.47 -3.58 -16.16
CA SER A 284 -14.53 -3.33 -14.72
C SER A 284 -15.40 -2.11 -14.42
N LYS A 285 -16.19 -2.21 -13.34
CA LYS A 285 -16.93 -1.05 -12.80
C LYS A 285 -15.94 0.05 -12.35
N ALA A 286 -14.79 -0.34 -11.78
CA ALA A 286 -13.75 0.60 -11.37
C ALA A 286 -13.17 1.41 -12.55
N LEU A 287 -13.11 0.81 -13.75
CA LEU A 287 -12.67 1.52 -14.96
C LEU A 287 -13.61 2.68 -15.31
N ASN A 288 -14.92 2.39 -15.37
CA ASN A 288 -15.93 3.40 -15.67
C ASN A 288 -16.00 4.47 -14.57
N LEU A 289 -15.81 4.06 -13.31
CA LEU A 289 -15.84 4.97 -12.18
C LEU A 289 -14.61 5.88 -12.17
N SER A 290 -13.41 5.36 -12.42
CA SER A 290 -12.20 6.17 -12.50
C SER A 290 -12.27 7.20 -13.62
N ASP A 291 -12.92 6.89 -14.73
CA ASP A 291 -13.20 7.83 -15.80
C ASP A 291 -14.07 9.01 -15.32
N ARG A 292 -15.19 8.72 -14.64
CA ARG A 292 -16.06 9.76 -14.06
C ARG A 292 -15.32 10.62 -13.02
N LEU A 293 -14.57 10.00 -12.11
CA LEU A 293 -13.80 10.68 -11.08
C LEU A 293 -12.69 11.57 -11.65
N SER A 294 -12.09 11.15 -12.77
CA SER A 294 -11.11 11.98 -13.46
C SER A 294 -11.75 13.18 -14.17
N GLY A 295 -13.06 13.22 -14.33
CA GLY A 295 -13.79 14.21 -15.12
C GLY A 295 -13.73 15.65 -14.59
N CYS A 296 -13.89 16.64 -15.49
CA CYS A 296 -13.99 18.05 -15.10
C CYS A 296 -14.95 18.81 -16.04
N ALA A 297 -16.11 19.18 -15.50
CA ALA A 297 -17.11 19.91 -16.25
C ALA A 297 -16.72 21.37 -16.51
N LYS A 298 -16.99 21.87 -17.72
CA LYS A 298 -16.75 23.29 -18.08
C LYS A 298 -17.49 24.26 -17.16
N LEU A 299 -18.66 23.87 -16.68
CA LEU A 299 -19.44 24.65 -15.72
C LEU A 299 -18.70 24.80 -14.40
N ALA A 300 -18.19 23.68 -13.83
CA ALA A 300 -17.42 23.72 -12.59
C ALA A 300 -16.14 24.56 -12.73
N LYS A 301 -15.43 24.49 -13.85
CA LYS A 301 -14.27 25.35 -14.13
C LYS A 301 -14.65 26.83 -14.09
N ARG A 302 -15.81 27.21 -14.63
CA ARG A 302 -16.27 28.60 -14.61
C ARG A 302 -16.66 29.07 -13.21
N LEU A 303 -17.31 28.20 -12.42
CA LEU A 303 -17.72 28.50 -11.04
C LEU A 303 -16.52 28.77 -10.13
N LEU A 304 -15.42 28.05 -10.35
CA LEU A 304 -14.21 28.16 -9.52
C LEU A 304 -13.12 29.05 -10.14
N ALA A 305 -13.39 29.65 -11.29
CA ALA A 305 -12.44 30.52 -11.97
C ALA A 305 -12.04 31.72 -11.09
N GLY A 306 -10.72 31.88 -10.89
CA GLY A 306 -10.16 32.98 -10.07
C GLY A 306 -10.25 32.78 -8.56
N GLN A 307 -10.82 31.67 -8.09
CA GLN A 307 -10.88 31.36 -6.68
C GLN A 307 -9.62 30.61 -6.23
N LYS A 308 -9.01 31.06 -5.15
CA LYS A 308 -7.90 30.35 -4.51
C LYS A 308 -8.46 29.32 -3.54
N SER A 309 -8.05 28.08 -3.68
CA SER A 309 -8.41 27.00 -2.78
C SER A 309 -7.22 26.06 -2.58
N PRO A 310 -7.06 25.50 -1.37
CA PRO A 310 -6.05 24.47 -1.13
C PRO A 310 -6.42 23.10 -1.72
N PHE A 311 -7.64 22.94 -2.23
CA PHE A 311 -8.15 21.70 -2.80
C PHE A 311 -8.32 21.78 -4.31
N SER A 312 -8.20 20.63 -4.96
CA SER A 312 -8.23 20.47 -6.41
C SER A 312 -9.46 19.71 -6.93
N VAL A 313 -10.29 19.18 -6.02
CA VAL A 313 -11.50 18.44 -6.37
C VAL A 313 -12.72 19.08 -5.72
N TYR A 314 -13.77 19.32 -6.50
CA TYR A 314 -15.06 19.80 -6.01
C TYR A 314 -16.20 19.13 -6.76
N GLN A 315 -17.30 18.89 -6.06
CA GLN A 315 -18.53 18.37 -6.65
C GLN A 315 -19.70 19.30 -6.35
N PHE A 316 -20.51 19.53 -7.39
CA PHE A 316 -21.73 20.32 -7.30
C PHE A 316 -22.90 19.47 -7.78
N LEU A 317 -24.01 19.47 -7.05
CA LEU A 317 -25.22 18.75 -7.35
C LEU A 317 -26.21 19.71 -7.97
N THR A 318 -26.62 19.46 -9.23
CA THR A 318 -27.73 20.18 -9.85
C THR A 318 -29.02 19.57 -9.33
N ALA A 319 -29.81 20.36 -8.63
CA ALA A 319 -30.91 19.94 -7.81
C ALA A 319 -31.87 18.92 -8.45
N LEU A 320 -32.01 17.74 -7.79
CA LEU A 320 -33.18 16.88 -7.90
C LEU A 320 -33.52 16.37 -6.50
N GLN A 321 -34.63 16.82 -5.98
CA GLN A 321 -35.19 16.23 -4.77
C GLN A 321 -35.76 14.85 -5.10
N GLY A 322 -35.23 13.81 -4.44
CA GLY A 322 -35.77 12.46 -4.49
C GLY A 322 -35.11 11.46 -5.45
N ALA A 323 -33.98 11.80 -6.06
CA ALA A 323 -33.22 10.86 -6.90
C ALA A 323 -32.50 9.76 -6.08
N SER A 324 -32.44 8.55 -6.63
CA SER A 324 -31.61 7.45 -6.06
C SER A 324 -30.13 7.78 -6.13
N ALA A 325 -29.28 7.07 -5.37
CA ALA A 325 -27.83 7.30 -5.36
C ALA A 325 -27.17 7.12 -6.74
N GLU A 326 -27.72 6.24 -7.58
CA GLU A 326 -27.26 5.99 -8.95
C GLU A 326 -27.66 7.13 -9.90
N GLU A 327 -28.89 7.65 -9.75
CA GLU A 327 -29.36 8.82 -10.49
C GLU A 327 -28.64 10.11 -10.07
N LEU A 328 -28.28 10.26 -8.79
CA LEU A 328 -27.55 11.41 -8.29
C LEU A 328 -26.18 11.59 -8.99
N ASP A 329 -25.51 10.51 -9.38
CA ASP A 329 -24.22 10.59 -10.06
C ASP A 329 -24.31 11.24 -11.46
N GLU A 330 -25.43 11.13 -12.15
CA GLU A 330 -25.70 11.79 -13.44
C GLU A 330 -25.86 13.32 -13.29
N PHE A 331 -26.28 13.79 -12.11
CA PHE A 331 -26.48 15.20 -11.81
C PHE A 331 -25.30 15.89 -11.13
N LEU A 332 -24.19 15.15 -10.96
CA LEU A 332 -22.98 15.68 -10.38
C LEU A 332 -22.14 16.46 -11.42
N VAL A 333 -21.90 17.71 -11.14
CA VAL A 333 -20.97 18.57 -11.88
C VAL A 333 -19.63 18.56 -11.17
N ARG A 334 -18.68 17.81 -11.73
CA ARG A 334 -17.36 17.62 -11.15
C ARG A 334 -16.35 18.67 -11.57
N TYR A 335 -15.54 19.12 -10.63
CA TYR A 335 -14.29 19.83 -10.86
C TYR A 335 -13.14 18.96 -10.35
N ASN A 336 -12.25 18.61 -11.25
CA ASN A 336 -11.02 17.90 -10.90
C ASN A 336 -9.91 18.42 -11.81
N SER A 337 -9.03 19.26 -11.28
CA SER A 337 -7.95 19.91 -12.01
C SER A 337 -6.67 19.88 -11.18
N ASN A 338 -5.68 19.15 -11.65
CA ASN A 338 -4.49 18.74 -10.89
C ASN A 338 -4.84 18.11 -9.54
N GLY A 339 -5.98 17.42 -9.51
CA GLY A 339 -6.56 16.77 -8.35
C GLY A 339 -6.63 15.25 -8.51
N ILE A 340 -6.85 14.58 -7.40
CA ILE A 340 -7.02 13.13 -7.31
C ILE A 340 -8.30 12.86 -6.55
N GLU A 341 -9.30 12.31 -7.23
CA GLU A 341 -10.56 11.89 -6.62
C GLU A 341 -10.56 10.38 -6.40
N LEU A 342 -10.95 9.94 -5.18
CA LEU A 342 -11.01 8.55 -4.76
C LEU A 342 -12.48 8.15 -4.57
N ASN A 343 -12.87 6.94 -5.02
CA ASN A 343 -14.21 6.45 -4.74
C ASN A 343 -14.39 6.06 -3.26
N GLU A 344 -15.64 5.97 -2.82
CA GLU A 344 -15.96 5.63 -1.43
C GLU A 344 -15.44 4.25 -1.02
N GLU A 345 -15.63 3.22 -1.85
CA GLU A 345 -15.09 1.87 -1.60
C GLU A 345 -13.56 1.91 -1.43
N GLY A 346 -12.87 2.75 -2.22
CA GLY A 346 -11.43 2.98 -2.09
C GLY A 346 -11.05 3.67 -0.79
N PHE A 347 -11.83 4.65 -0.34
CA PHE A 347 -11.56 5.30 0.95
C PHE A 347 -11.75 4.34 2.12
N LEU A 348 -12.78 3.51 2.10
CA LEU A 348 -13.00 2.46 3.11
C LEU A 348 -11.86 1.45 3.11
N LYS A 349 -11.47 0.97 1.93
CA LYS A 349 -10.34 0.03 1.78
C LYS A 349 -9.02 0.64 2.26
N LEU A 350 -8.77 1.91 1.95
CA LEU A 350 -7.58 2.62 2.42
C LEU A 350 -7.49 2.65 3.95
N SER A 351 -8.64 2.82 4.64
CA SER A 351 -8.72 2.80 6.11
C SER A 351 -8.41 1.42 6.70
N GLU A 352 -8.53 0.35 5.91
CA GLU A 352 -8.10 -1.01 6.27
C GLU A 352 -6.61 -1.23 6.01
N GLU A 353 -6.06 -0.59 4.97
CA GLU A 353 -4.66 -0.75 4.55
C GLU A 353 -3.67 0.00 5.43
N ILE A 354 -4.07 1.17 5.95
CA ILE A 354 -3.25 2.05 6.78
C ILE A 354 -4.10 2.65 7.91
N SER A 355 -3.44 2.98 9.03
CA SER A 355 -4.10 3.73 10.10
C SER A 355 -4.34 5.17 9.64
N LEU A 356 -5.60 5.60 9.61
CA LEU A 356 -5.99 6.97 9.31
C LEU A 356 -6.39 7.69 10.58
N ASP A 357 -5.62 8.72 10.93
CA ASP A 357 -5.97 9.68 11.96
C ASP A 357 -6.70 10.89 11.36
N THR A 358 -7.31 11.72 12.20
CA THR A 358 -8.03 12.91 11.77
C THR A 358 -7.49 14.16 12.44
N ILE A 359 -7.55 15.27 11.73
CA ILE A 359 -7.20 16.58 12.26
C ILE A 359 -8.11 17.66 11.65
N ASP A 360 -8.58 18.56 12.51
CA ASP A 360 -9.44 19.66 12.08
C ASP A 360 -8.61 20.90 11.77
N ALA A 361 -8.93 21.54 10.65
CA ALA A 361 -8.28 22.77 10.20
C ALA A 361 -9.32 23.78 9.69
N LYS A 362 -9.10 25.06 9.97
CA LYS A 362 -9.93 26.14 9.45
C LYS A 362 -9.32 26.67 8.17
N LEU A 363 -9.96 26.40 7.03
CA LEU A 363 -9.43 26.69 5.70
C LEU A 363 -10.35 27.65 4.94
N GLU A 364 -9.75 28.45 4.05
CA GLU A 364 -10.49 29.32 3.12
C GLU A 364 -10.91 28.48 1.91
N LEU A 365 -12.22 28.37 1.69
CA LEU A 365 -12.83 27.66 0.56
C LEU A 365 -13.55 28.67 -0.34
N PRO A 366 -13.96 28.28 -1.55
CA PRO A 366 -14.70 29.15 -2.48
C PRO A 366 -15.98 29.81 -1.91
N TRP A 367 -16.50 29.25 -0.84
CA TRP A 367 -17.69 29.72 -0.11
C TRP A 367 -17.39 30.32 1.28
N GLY A 368 -16.09 30.63 1.57
CA GLY A 368 -15.63 31.24 2.82
C GLY A 368 -14.92 30.28 3.75
N LYS A 369 -14.54 30.80 4.92
CA LYS A 369 -13.84 30.03 5.96
C LYS A 369 -14.71 28.90 6.48
N THR A 370 -14.18 27.69 6.40
CA THR A 370 -14.89 26.45 6.72
C THR A 370 -13.99 25.57 7.58
N ASP A 371 -14.57 24.93 8.58
CA ASP A 371 -13.90 23.89 9.33
C ASP A 371 -13.88 22.61 8.48
N VAL A 372 -12.68 22.07 8.26
CA VAL A 372 -12.44 20.92 7.42
C VAL A 372 -11.71 19.87 8.23
N THR A 373 -12.26 18.66 8.28
CA THR A 373 -11.58 17.48 8.83
C THR A 373 -10.73 16.85 7.74
N LEU A 374 -9.43 16.79 7.98
CA LEU A 374 -8.46 16.08 7.15
C LEU A 374 -8.17 14.73 7.77
N HIS A 375 -8.12 13.70 6.94
CA HIS A 375 -7.62 12.37 7.30
C HIS A 375 -6.16 12.28 6.87
N TYR A 376 -5.31 11.68 7.69
CA TYR A 376 -3.91 11.48 7.35
C TYR A 376 -3.41 10.14 7.85
N GLY A 377 -2.43 9.59 7.16
CA GLY A 377 -1.80 8.34 7.55
C GLY A 377 -0.46 8.16 6.86
N GLU A 378 0.37 7.30 7.42
CA GLU A 378 1.68 6.97 6.91
C GLU A 378 1.62 5.71 6.05
N VAL A 379 2.11 5.82 4.82
CA VAL A 379 2.21 4.70 3.87
C VAL A 379 3.66 4.23 3.83
N PRO A 380 3.97 3.04 4.38
CA PRO A 380 5.30 2.47 4.24
C PRO A 380 5.55 2.06 2.78
N MET A 381 6.59 2.64 2.20
CA MET A 381 7.11 2.32 0.87
C MET A 381 8.46 1.61 0.99
N GLY A 382 8.94 0.97 -0.07
CA GLY A 382 10.21 0.23 -0.05
C GLY A 382 11.45 1.10 0.30
N ASP A 383 11.37 2.40 0.06
CA ASP A 383 12.45 3.39 0.25
C ASP A 383 12.16 4.41 1.36
N GLY A 384 11.09 4.24 2.12
CA GLY A 384 10.73 5.15 3.22
C GLY A 384 9.26 5.12 3.59
N VAL A 385 8.80 6.20 4.20
CA VAL A 385 7.40 6.40 4.59
C VAL A 385 6.89 7.67 3.94
N GLU A 386 5.74 7.59 3.28
CA GLU A 386 5.09 8.76 2.68
C GLU A 386 3.84 9.15 3.47
N LEU A 387 3.70 10.44 3.78
CA LEU A 387 2.49 10.99 4.39
C LEU A 387 1.41 11.15 3.33
N LEU A 388 0.27 10.50 3.55
CA LEU A 388 -0.94 10.66 2.76
C LEU A 388 -1.93 11.54 3.51
N VAL A 389 -2.47 12.55 2.84
CA VAL A 389 -3.50 13.44 3.38
C VAL A 389 -4.71 13.39 2.48
N LEU A 390 -5.88 13.18 3.08
CA LEU A 390 -7.15 13.08 2.35
C LEU A 390 -8.19 14.03 2.97
N ARG A 391 -9.16 14.40 2.15
CA ARG A 391 -10.36 15.12 2.56
C ARG A 391 -11.60 14.30 2.21
N LYS A 392 -12.49 14.12 3.19
CA LYS A 392 -13.88 13.77 2.95
C LYS A 392 -14.67 15.07 2.89
N ALA A 393 -15.36 15.33 1.79
CA ALA A 393 -16.17 16.53 1.62
C ALA A 393 -17.57 16.17 1.12
N MET A 394 -18.51 17.10 1.27
CA MET A 394 -19.86 16.94 0.75
C MET A 394 -20.04 17.79 -0.52
N ALA A 395 -20.67 17.20 -1.53
CA ALA A 395 -21.04 17.94 -2.73
C ALA A 395 -21.93 19.12 -2.35
N ARG A 396 -21.78 20.23 -3.07
CA ARG A 396 -22.58 21.42 -2.83
C ARG A 396 -23.70 21.52 -3.85
N GLU A 397 -24.82 22.04 -3.42
CA GLU A 397 -25.92 22.34 -4.34
C GLU A 397 -25.51 23.42 -5.33
N LEU A 398 -25.85 23.25 -6.59
CA LEU A 398 -25.75 24.30 -7.60
C LEU A 398 -27.13 24.86 -7.84
N LEU A 399 -27.31 26.11 -7.41
CA LEU A 399 -28.59 26.80 -7.53
C LEU A 399 -28.85 27.21 -8.99
N PRO A 400 -30.15 27.37 -9.38
CA PRO A 400 -30.51 27.77 -10.74
C PRO A 400 -29.93 29.10 -11.21
N ASP A 401 -29.60 30.00 -10.26
CA ASP A 401 -28.94 31.28 -10.54
C ASP A 401 -27.41 31.15 -10.72
N GLY A 402 -26.87 29.93 -10.67
CA GLY A 402 -25.45 29.61 -10.82
C GLY A 402 -24.62 29.82 -9.56
N LYS A 403 -25.24 30.08 -8.40
CA LYS A 403 -24.51 30.20 -7.13
C LYS A 403 -24.32 28.85 -6.45
N ILE A 404 -23.28 28.77 -5.62
CA ILE A 404 -22.99 27.61 -4.80
C ILE A 404 -23.88 27.67 -3.55
N GLY A 405 -24.73 26.67 -3.36
CA GLY A 405 -25.67 26.55 -2.27
C GLY A 405 -25.13 25.80 -1.05
N ALA A 406 -26.03 25.16 -0.31
CA ALA A 406 -25.72 24.39 0.89
C ALA A 406 -24.93 23.10 0.57
N ALA A 407 -24.35 22.48 1.61
CA ALA A 407 -23.78 21.14 1.50
C ALA A 407 -24.92 20.12 1.35
N SER A 408 -24.80 19.19 0.40
CA SER A 408 -25.70 18.05 0.25
C SER A 408 -25.29 16.89 1.17
N SER A 409 -26.02 15.79 1.11
CA SER A 409 -25.65 14.54 1.79
C SER A 409 -24.71 13.65 0.99
N HIS A 410 -24.29 14.06 -0.23
CA HIS A 410 -23.45 13.25 -1.10
C HIS A 410 -21.96 13.46 -0.80
N PRO A 411 -21.26 12.46 -0.24
CA PRO A 411 -19.84 12.58 0.09
C PRO A 411 -18.98 12.34 -1.16
N TYR A 412 -17.80 12.98 -1.19
CA TYR A 412 -16.72 12.67 -2.11
C TYR A 412 -15.37 12.76 -1.41
N TYR A 413 -14.38 12.13 -1.97
CA TYR A 413 -13.07 11.93 -1.34
C TYR A 413 -11.95 12.43 -2.24
N GLU A 414 -11.10 13.27 -1.70
CA GLU A 414 -9.95 13.82 -2.40
C GLU A 414 -8.65 13.41 -1.71
N VAL A 415 -7.69 12.92 -2.49
CA VAL A 415 -6.30 12.82 -2.06
C VAL A 415 -5.66 14.20 -2.25
N CYS A 416 -5.31 14.85 -1.15
CA CYS A 416 -4.80 16.20 -1.16
C CYS A 416 -3.42 16.27 -1.85
N THR A 417 -3.28 17.19 -2.80
CA THR A 417 -2.06 17.36 -3.59
C THR A 417 -1.25 18.61 -3.21
N SER A 418 -1.87 19.52 -2.45
CA SER A 418 -1.25 20.78 -2.01
C SER A 418 -0.15 20.54 -0.97
N GLN A 419 1.08 20.96 -1.28
CA GLN A 419 2.19 20.89 -0.34
C GLN A 419 1.90 21.68 0.94
N ALA A 420 1.23 22.82 0.84
CA ALA A 420 0.84 23.64 1.99
C ALA A 420 -0.09 22.89 2.97
N LEU A 421 -0.99 22.01 2.45
CA LEU A 421 -1.81 21.15 3.31
C LEU A 421 -0.98 20.07 4.02
N HIS A 422 -0.04 19.46 3.33
CA HIS A 422 0.87 18.47 3.93
C HIS A 422 1.73 19.11 5.01
N ASP A 423 2.28 20.30 4.76
CA ASP A 423 3.08 21.05 5.73
C ASP A 423 2.23 21.47 6.95
N LEU A 424 0.99 21.88 6.74
CA LEU A 424 0.03 22.20 7.79
C LEU A 424 -0.25 20.97 8.67
N VAL A 425 -0.60 19.84 8.06
CA VAL A 425 -0.87 18.59 8.80
C VAL A 425 0.38 18.14 9.57
N ALA A 426 1.55 18.15 8.95
CA ALA A 426 2.81 17.80 9.60
C ALA A 426 3.14 18.76 10.79
N ALA A 427 2.82 20.04 10.67
CA ALA A 427 3.00 21.01 11.77
C ALA A 427 2.03 20.74 12.92
N LEU A 428 0.75 20.46 12.60
CA LEU A 428 -0.28 20.15 13.60
C LEU A 428 0.02 18.84 14.34
N ILE A 429 0.47 17.79 13.64
CA ILE A 429 0.91 16.53 14.27
C ILE A 429 2.01 16.80 15.30
N ARG A 430 3.04 17.57 14.92
CA ARG A 430 4.14 17.92 15.83
C ARG A 430 3.64 18.72 17.06
N SER A 431 2.69 19.62 16.89
CA SER A 431 2.13 20.40 17.99
C SER A 431 1.30 19.55 18.96
N HIS A 432 0.56 18.56 18.49
CA HIS A 432 -0.20 17.63 19.34
C HIS A 432 0.72 16.67 20.10
N GLN A 433 1.83 16.24 19.50
CA GLN A 433 2.82 15.39 20.16
C GLN A 433 3.68 16.15 21.20
N ALA A 434 3.81 17.47 21.05
CA ALA A 434 4.57 18.31 21.97
C ALA A 434 3.79 18.74 23.25
N THR A 435 2.48 18.49 23.29
CA THR A 435 1.66 18.78 24.49
C THR A 435 1.69 17.55 25.40
N PRO A 436 2.44 17.58 26.56
CA PRO A 436 2.45 16.45 27.48
C PRO A 436 1.03 16.28 28.05
N VAL A 437 0.49 15.06 27.94
CA VAL A 437 -0.70 14.65 28.70
C VAL A 437 -0.36 14.88 30.18
N ARG A 438 -0.88 15.94 30.78
CA ARG A 438 -0.91 16.08 32.24
C ARG A 438 -1.86 15.00 32.76
N VAL A 439 -1.25 13.93 33.31
CA VAL A 439 -1.91 12.92 34.12
C VAL A 439 -2.33 13.56 35.46
#